data_8a080dfb638b0e367ed58d002b3e98e8
#
_entry.id   8a080dfb638b0e367ed58d002b3e98e8
#
_cell.length_a   1.000
_cell.length_b   1.000
_cell.length_c   1.000
_cell.angle_alpha   90.00
_cell.angle_beta   90.00
_cell.angle_gamma   90.00
#
_symmetry.space_group_name_H-M   'P 1'
#
loop_
_entity.id
_entity.type
_entity.pdbx_description
1 polymer ?
#
loop_
_entity_poly.entity_id
_entity_poly.type
_entity_poly.pdbx_seq_one_letter_code
_entity_poly.pdbx_strand_id
1 'polypeptide(L)'
;MEEKQKTTGEKRREALLYQQKNGYDCLSPADESAMRAYSEDYKKFLDSSMTEREAVDTAISLAEARGFKPLVRGMELRPGDKVYRSNRGKAVMLAVVGSQPLDQGAKIGAAHIDSPRLDLKPSPLY
;
A
#
# COMPACT_ATOMS: atom_id res chain seq x y z
N MET A 1 -23.88 23.86 -30.95
CA MET A 1 -22.50 24.28 -30.62
C MET A 1 -21.60 23.66 -31.68
N GLU A 2 -21.02 24.47 -32.59
CA GLU A 2 -20.15 23.98 -33.66
C GLU A 2 -18.83 23.46 -33.03
N GLU A 3 -18.52 22.20 -33.30
CA GLU A 3 -17.21 21.63 -32.98
C GLU A 3 -16.14 22.36 -33.81
N LYS A 4 -15.32 23.16 -33.15
CA LYS A 4 -14.15 23.78 -33.79
C LYS A 4 -13.22 22.69 -34.31
N GLN A 5 -13.06 22.60 -35.63
CA GLN A 5 -12.08 21.69 -36.24
C GLN A 5 -10.69 22.00 -35.74
N LYS A 6 -10.05 20.99 -35.13
CA LYS A 6 -8.66 21.10 -34.62
C LYS A 6 -7.70 21.35 -35.77
N THR A 7 -6.79 22.29 -35.57
CA THR A 7 -5.70 22.59 -36.50
C THR A 7 -4.69 21.44 -36.63
N THR A 8 -3.93 21.39 -37.68
CA THR A 8 -2.87 20.38 -37.90
C THR A 8 -1.84 20.38 -36.77
N GLY A 9 -1.53 21.56 -36.20
CA GLY A 9 -0.62 21.68 -35.05
C GLY A 9 -1.19 21.06 -33.79
N GLU A 10 -2.46 21.26 -33.48
CA GLU A 10 -3.14 20.67 -32.34
C GLU A 10 -3.21 19.14 -32.44
N LYS A 11 -3.54 18.62 -33.64
CA LYS A 11 -3.51 17.17 -33.90
C LYS A 11 -2.13 16.54 -33.68
N ARG A 12 -1.05 17.22 -34.14
CA ARG A 12 0.33 16.77 -33.91
C ARG A 12 0.70 16.82 -32.45
N ARG A 13 0.30 17.86 -31.73
CA ARG A 13 0.56 18.01 -30.31
C ARG A 13 -0.10 16.91 -29.51
N GLU A 14 -1.35 16.59 -29.78
CA GLU A 14 -2.09 15.50 -29.14
C GLU A 14 -1.46 14.12 -29.40
N ALA A 15 -0.93 13.90 -30.60
CA ALA A 15 -0.33 12.62 -30.99
C ALA A 15 1.09 12.42 -30.43
N LEU A 16 1.86 13.49 -30.21
CA LEU A 16 3.28 13.41 -29.86
C LEU A 16 3.58 13.72 -28.40
N LEU A 17 2.71 14.46 -27.70
CA LEU A 17 2.92 14.80 -26.29
C LEU A 17 2.15 13.86 -25.39
N TYR A 18 2.83 13.43 -24.32
CA TYR A 18 2.17 12.70 -23.24
C TYR A 18 1.07 13.56 -22.62
N GLN A 19 -0.14 13.03 -22.61
CA GLN A 19 -1.27 13.63 -21.92
C GLN A 19 -1.53 12.86 -20.63
N GLN A 20 -1.31 13.51 -19.50
CA GLN A 20 -1.63 12.96 -18.21
C GLN A 20 -3.16 12.86 -18.08
N LYS A 21 -3.66 11.64 -17.92
CA LYS A 21 -5.08 11.40 -17.65
C LYS A 21 -5.28 11.34 -16.14
N ASN A 22 -6.42 11.86 -15.67
CA ASN A 22 -6.83 11.62 -14.29
C ASN A 22 -7.16 10.13 -14.13
N GLY A 23 -6.67 9.49 -13.05
CA GLY A 23 -6.95 8.09 -12.78
C GLY A 23 -8.44 7.76 -12.72
N TYR A 24 -9.25 8.66 -12.17
CA TYR A 24 -10.70 8.48 -12.11
C TYR A 24 -11.38 8.41 -13.49
N ASP A 25 -10.87 9.14 -14.47
CA ASP A 25 -11.42 9.13 -15.84
C ASP A 25 -11.13 7.83 -16.60
N CYS A 26 -10.26 6.97 -16.02
CA CYS A 26 -9.83 5.70 -16.60
C CYS A 26 -10.46 4.48 -15.91
N LEU A 27 -11.22 4.69 -14.82
CA LEU A 27 -11.81 3.60 -14.05
C LEU A 27 -13.05 3.02 -14.76
N SER A 28 -13.14 1.69 -14.78
CA SER A 28 -14.41 1.03 -15.05
C SER A 28 -15.32 1.10 -13.82
N PRO A 29 -16.65 0.92 -13.96
CA PRO A 29 -17.56 0.84 -12.81
C PRO A 29 -17.18 -0.26 -11.80
N ALA A 30 -16.59 -1.36 -12.27
CA ALA A 30 -16.11 -2.44 -11.42
C ALA A 30 -14.87 -2.02 -10.63
N ASP A 31 -13.92 -1.31 -11.26
CA ASP A 31 -12.72 -0.79 -10.59
C ASP A 31 -13.09 0.29 -9.57
N GLU A 32 -14.07 1.15 -9.87
CA GLU A 32 -14.54 2.15 -8.92
C GLU A 32 -15.16 1.49 -7.68
N SER A 33 -15.97 0.46 -7.86
CA SER A 33 -16.56 -0.29 -6.75
C SER A 33 -15.49 -0.98 -5.91
N ALA A 34 -14.50 -1.60 -6.54
CA ALA A 34 -13.37 -2.24 -5.85
C ALA A 34 -12.51 -1.23 -5.09
N MET A 35 -12.24 -0.07 -5.68
CA MET A 35 -11.52 1.02 -5.04
C MET A 35 -12.25 1.53 -3.79
N ARG A 36 -13.56 1.72 -3.86
CA ARG A 36 -14.37 2.15 -2.71
C ARG A 36 -14.34 1.10 -1.59
N ALA A 37 -14.52 -0.18 -1.91
CA ALA A 37 -14.43 -1.26 -0.93
C ALA A 37 -13.05 -1.31 -0.26
N TYR A 38 -11.98 -1.19 -1.03
CA TYR A 38 -10.61 -1.13 -0.49
C TYR A 38 -10.43 0.07 0.45
N SER A 39 -10.98 1.24 0.09
CA SER A 39 -10.90 2.44 0.93
C SER A 39 -11.61 2.28 2.26
N GLU A 40 -12.76 1.60 2.30
CA GLU A 40 -13.47 1.32 3.56
C GLU A 40 -12.66 0.37 4.47
N ASP A 41 -12.01 -0.64 3.92
CA ASP A 41 -11.15 -1.53 4.69
C ASP A 41 -9.87 -0.81 5.16
N TYR A 42 -9.33 0.09 4.36
CA TYR A 42 -8.20 0.93 4.76
C TYR A 42 -8.55 1.89 5.91
N LYS A 43 -9.75 2.48 5.92
CA LYS A 43 -10.23 3.29 7.05
C LYS A 43 -10.26 2.48 8.35
N LYS A 44 -10.78 1.24 8.31
CA LYS A 44 -10.77 0.35 9.49
C LYS A 44 -9.36 0.07 9.99
N PHE A 45 -8.41 -0.13 9.07
CA PHE A 45 -7.00 -0.27 9.43
C PHE A 45 -6.48 0.99 10.14
N LEU A 46 -6.75 2.18 9.62
CA LEU A 46 -6.32 3.44 10.22
C LEU A 46 -6.92 3.67 11.60
N ASP A 47 -8.21 3.37 11.79
CA ASP A 47 -8.92 3.51 13.06
C ASP A 47 -8.33 2.61 14.16
N SER A 48 -7.77 1.46 13.78
CA SER A 48 -7.11 0.51 14.68
C SER A 48 -5.59 0.67 14.78
N SER A 49 -5.02 1.70 14.16
CA SER A 49 -3.57 1.85 13.96
C SER A 49 -3.10 3.29 14.21
N MET A 50 -3.53 3.89 15.33
CA MET A 50 -3.24 5.30 15.65
C MET A 50 -1.80 5.53 16.09
N THR A 51 -1.09 4.49 16.51
CA THR A 51 0.33 4.52 16.88
C THR A 51 1.11 3.49 16.08
N GLU A 52 2.44 3.64 16.02
CA GLU A 52 3.30 2.65 15.35
C GLU A 52 3.18 1.25 15.97
N ARG A 53 2.86 1.14 17.26
CA ARG A 53 2.68 -0.14 17.94
C ARG A 53 1.36 -0.79 17.55
N GLU A 54 0.28 -0.04 17.61
CA GLU A 54 -1.04 -0.52 17.16
C GLU A 54 -1.02 -0.91 15.68
N ALA A 55 -0.32 -0.15 14.83
CA ALA A 55 -0.16 -0.49 13.43
C ALA A 55 0.59 -1.82 13.23
N VAL A 56 1.62 -2.11 14.03
CA VAL A 56 2.31 -3.40 14.02
C VAL A 56 1.38 -4.51 14.46
N ASP A 57 0.64 -4.34 15.54
CA ASP A 57 -0.26 -5.36 16.08
C ASP A 57 -1.41 -5.65 15.11
N THR A 58 -1.99 -4.61 14.52
CA THR A 58 -3.02 -4.74 13.48
C THR A 58 -2.48 -5.45 12.24
N ALA A 59 -1.28 -5.08 11.77
CA ALA A 59 -0.63 -5.73 10.63
C ALA A 59 -0.34 -7.21 10.89
N ILE A 60 0.10 -7.56 12.10
CA ILE A 60 0.33 -8.96 12.50
C ILE A 60 -1.00 -9.73 12.50
N SER A 61 -2.05 -9.18 13.11
CA SER A 61 -3.37 -9.82 13.14
C SER A 61 -3.91 -10.09 11.73
N LEU A 62 -3.76 -9.13 10.82
CA LEU A 62 -4.15 -9.28 9.42
C LEU A 62 -3.29 -10.32 8.68
N ALA A 63 -2.02 -10.42 9.02
CA ALA A 63 -1.11 -11.41 8.45
C ALA A 63 -1.44 -12.82 8.94
N GLU A 64 -1.68 -13.01 10.24
CA GLU A 64 -2.06 -14.29 10.82
C GLU A 64 -3.37 -14.80 10.24
N ALA A 65 -4.37 -13.92 10.06
CA ALA A 65 -5.62 -14.25 9.37
C ALA A 65 -5.42 -14.73 7.92
N ARG A 66 -4.26 -14.41 7.31
CA ARG A 66 -3.85 -14.86 5.97
C ARG A 66 -2.84 -16.00 5.97
N GLY A 67 -2.62 -16.63 7.14
CA GLY A 67 -1.78 -17.81 7.30
C GLY A 67 -0.29 -17.52 7.49
N PHE A 68 0.08 -16.29 7.82
CA PHE A 68 1.45 -15.99 8.25
C PHE A 68 1.69 -16.52 9.66
N LYS A 69 2.91 -16.99 9.92
CA LYS A 69 3.36 -17.51 11.20
C LYS A 69 4.59 -16.75 11.70
N PRO A 70 4.81 -16.65 13.01
CA PRO A 70 6.03 -16.05 13.54
C PRO A 70 7.28 -16.76 13.02
N LEU A 71 8.24 -16.00 12.52
CA LEU A 71 9.55 -16.53 12.13
C LEU A 71 10.40 -16.73 13.38
N VAL A 72 10.75 -17.98 13.69
CA VAL A 72 11.65 -18.35 14.78
C VAL A 72 13.01 -18.82 14.27
N ARG A 73 14.06 -18.62 15.06
CA ARG A 73 15.42 -19.02 14.69
C ARG A 73 15.48 -20.55 14.54
N GLY A 74 16.07 -21.01 13.43
CA GLY A 74 16.17 -22.44 13.11
C GLY A 74 14.95 -23.05 12.46
N MET A 75 13.92 -22.25 12.15
CA MET A 75 12.77 -22.72 11.41
C MET A 75 13.16 -23.09 9.98
N GLU A 76 12.84 -24.29 9.55
CA GLU A 76 12.96 -24.68 8.13
C GLU A 76 11.86 -24.02 7.33
N LEU A 77 12.24 -23.35 6.25
CA LEU A 77 11.33 -22.64 5.36
C LEU A 77 11.28 -23.35 3.99
N ARG A 78 10.08 -23.43 3.43
CA ARG A 78 9.79 -24.01 2.12
C ARG A 78 9.13 -22.99 1.20
N PRO A 79 9.25 -23.12 -0.10
CA PRO A 79 8.53 -22.28 -1.05
C PRO A 79 7.02 -22.22 -0.73
N GLY A 80 6.47 -21.02 -0.65
CA GLY A 80 5.08 -20.77 -0.28
C GLY A 80 4.85 -20.49 1.21
N ASP A 81 5.81 -20.75 2.09
CA ASP A 81 5.68 -20.41 3.50
C ASP A 81 5.54 -18.91 3.71
N LYS A 82 4.63 -18.53 4.60
CA LYS A 82 4.35 -17.15 4.97
C LYS A 82 4.79 -16.93 6.40
N VAL A 83 5.73 -16.04 6.58
CA VAL A 83 6.31 -15.77 7.91
C VAL A 83 6.36 -14.27 8.18
N TYR A 84 6.33 -13.92 9.47
CA TYR A 84 6.54 -12.55 9.90
C TYR A 84 7.51 -12.46 11.09
N ARG A 85 8.11 -11.31 11.25
CA ARG A 85 8.91 -10.96 12.43
C ARG A 85 8.64 -9.54 12.86
N SER A 86 8.25 -9.36 14.11
CA SER A 86 8.16 -8.05 14.75
C SER A 86 9.53 -7.64 15.30
N ASN A 87 9.85 -6.36 15.13
CA ASN A 87 11.01 -5.75 15.75
C ASN A 87 10.56 -4.77 16.84
N ARG A 88 10.63 -5.20 18.09
CA ARG A 88 10.30 -4.42 19.30
C ARG A 88 8.88 -3.83 19.31
N GLY A 89 7.94 -4.39 18.56
CA GLY A 89 6.59 -3.86 18.40
C GLY A 89 6.53 -2.50 17.70
N LYS A 90 7.56 -2.11 16.95
CA LYS A 90 7.63 -0.83 16.23
C LYS A 90 7.87 -0.97 14.73
N ALA A 91 8.22 -2.16 14.30
CA ALA A 91 8.33 -2.52 12.89
C ALA A 91 7.93 -3.98 12.71
N VAL A 92 7.41 -4.32 11.55
CA VAL A 92 7.07 -5.69 11.17
C VAL A 92 7.64 -5.98 9.79
N MET A 93 8.16 -7.19 9.65
CA MET A 93 8.61 -7.73 8.37
C MET A 93 7.75 -8.94 8.04
N LEU A 94 7.19 -8.97 6.86
CA LEU A 94 6.39 -10.06 6.32
C LEU A 94 7.13 -10.64 5.13
N ALA A 95 7.19 -11.95 5.03
CA ALA A 95 7.83 -12.61 3.90
C ALA A 95 6.99 -13.80 3.42
N VAL A 96 6.92 -13.94 2.11
CA VAL A 96 6.47 -15.17 1.45
C VAL A 96 7.68 -15.78 0.77
N VAL A 97 7.99 -17.02 1.11
CA VAL A 97 9.16 -17.72 0.59
C VAL A 97 8.92 -18.05 -0.89
N GLY A 98 9.81 -17.56 -1.74
CA GLY A 98 9.78 -17.82 -3.18
C GLY A 98 10.27 -19.22 -3.55
N SER A 99 10.08 -19.60 -4.81
CA SER A 99 10.59 -20.86 -5.36
C SER A 99 12.05 -20.77 -5.81
N GLN A 100 12.58 -19.56 -5.96
CA GLN A 100 13.95 -19.31 -6.37
C GLN A 100 14.84 -18.93 -5.18
N PRO A 101 16.14 -19.24 -5.20
CA PRO A 101 17.08 -18.82 -4.17
C PRO A 101 17.20 -17.29 -4.10
N LEU A 102 17.55 -16.75 -2.92
CA LEU A 102 17.64 -15.30 -2.68
C LEU A 102 18.73 -14.61 -3.52
N ASP A 103 19.76 -15.32 -3.96
CA ASP A 103 20.81 -14.81 -4.84
C ASP A 103 20.29 -14.43 -6.23
N GLN A 104 19.12 -14.94 -6.61
CA GLN A 104 18.41 -14.55 -7.84
C GLN A 104 17.49 -13.36 -7.65
N GLY A 105 17.49 -12.77 -6.45
CA GLY A 105 16.77 -11.55 -6.13
C GLY A 105 15.52 -11.77 -5.27
N ALA A 106 14.95 -10.65 -4.85
CA ALA A 106 13.72 -10.59 -4.08
C ALA A 106 12.87 -9.39 -4.53
N LYS A 107 11.55 -9.50 -4.38
CA LYS A 107 10.64 -8.35 -4.51
C LYS A 107 10.39 -7.78 -3.12
N ILE A 108 10.76 -6.52 -2.91
CA ILE A 108 10.65 -5.85 -1.62
C ILE A 108 9.71 -4.66 -1.75
N GLY A 109 8.67 -4.62 -0.92
CA GLY A 109 7.86 -3.43 -0.67
C GLY A 109 8.18 -2.91 0.73
N ALA A 110 8.49 -1.63 0.84
CA ALA A 110 8.79 -1.00 2.11
C ALA A 110 8.02 0.30 2.26
N ALA A 111 7.52 0.56 3.47
CA ALA A 111 6.85 1.79 3.83
C ALA A 111 7.16 2.14 5.28
N HIS A 112 7.11 3.43 5.63
CA HIS A 112 7.15 3.83 7.02
C HIS A 112 5.86 3.42 7.73
N ILE A 113 5.92 3.20 9.04
CA ILE A 113 4.78 2.70 9.83
C ILE A 113 4.14 3.79 10.69
N ASP A 114 4.85 4.87 10.97
CA ASP A 114 4.32 6.04 11.66
C ASP A 114 3.29 6.75 10.77
N SER A 115 2.19 7.20 11.39
CA SER A 115 1.14 7.95 10.70
C SER A 115 1.36 9.46 10.92
N PRO A 116 1.24 10.29 9.87
CA PRO A 116 1.17 11.74 10.04
C PRO A 116 0.01 12.11 10.96
N ARG A 117 0.26 12.99 11.93
CA ARG A 117 -0.74 13.45 12.87
C ARG A 117 -0.58 14.95 13.11
N LEU A 118 -1.65 15.57 13.58
CA LEU A 118 -1.63 16.92 14.09
C LEU A 118 -1.51 16.87 15.61
N ASP A 119 -0.46 17.46 16.15
CA ASP A 119 -0.28 17.60 17.59
C ASP A 119 -0.68 19.03 18.01
N LEU A 120 -1.28 19.15 19.20
CA LEU A 120 -1.52 20.46 19.79
C LEU A 120 -0.19 21.12 20.14
N LYS A 121 -0.09 22.44 19.92
CA LYS A 121 1.03 23.22 20.41
C LYS A 121 1.10 23.13 21.94
N PRO A 122 2.30 23.23 22.56
CA PRO A 122 2.43 23.26 24.02
C PRO A 122 1.58 24.34 24.69
N SER A 123 1.34 25.45 23.99
CA SER A 123 0.39 26.53 24.41
C SER A 123 -0.64 26.70 23.29
N PRO A 124 -1.72 25.90 23.27
CA PRO A 124 -2.67 25.87 22.14
C PRO A 124 -3.64 27.05 22.09
N LEU A 125 -3.78 27.76 23.18
CA LEU A 125 -4.63 28.97 23.29
C LEU A 125 -3.75 30.24 23.29
N TYR A 126 -4.13 31.23 22.51
CA TYR A 126 -3.46 32.53 22.42
C TYR A 126 -4.20 33.54 23.30
#